data_4851cc3208be8b860ad724148c73bed5
#
_entry.id   4851cc3208be8b860ad724148c73bed5
#
_cell.length_a   1.000
_cell.length_b   1.000
_cell.length_c   1.000
_cell.angle_alpha   90.00
_cell.angle_beta   90.00
_cell.angle_gamma   90.00
#
_symmetry.space_group_name_H-M   'P 1'
#
loop_
_entity.id
_entity.type
_entity.pdbx_description
1 polymer ?
#
loop_
_entity_poly.entity_id
_entity_poly.type
_entity_poly.pdbx_seq_one_letter_code
_entity_poly.pdbx_strand_id
1 'polypeptide(L)'
;PYHDYYIWRDEVPNDWQSVFGGSAWEYNEATNEYYLHSFAIGQPDLNWENPKVRKEMVDVIDYWVDMGTDGFRCDVLDYISKDFDKGLMNNGPKLHEYIKELFGREKVKKIFTVGECLSDERDIVNICGEQRNELKCIFQFDHFAVGRTEDKFKRVAFTIDEIRNILVKWQYFTESNELLYTLFTDNHDQAHYISRLGNDKELRYECATMYAAMFYLLKGIPFIYQGQEFGTPDPYYNSIDSFNDVETFNYFNTHRNEKDVMNRINFGSRDNQRRPMCWNNTRNYGFSNGDKTWTALHSRGAEINLENDKKNSKSVLEFYKKILALRNNSKTIKYGMFKDLTNGNGCFAYSRTFGEETITVVCNFEKEQQIYGLQESAYHLGNYGTERKINGNYKPYEVAVYIGSRNGQ
;
A
#
# COMPACT_ATOMS: atom_id res chain seq x y z
N PRO A 1 10.33 4.13 -36.97
CA PRO A 1 11.58 3.62 -36.42
C PRO A 1 11.40 2.80 -35.17
N TYR A 2 10.29 2.97 -34.38
CA TYR A 2 10.05 2.33 -33.07
C TYR A 2 8.82 1.42 -33.08
N HIS A 3 8.39 0.95 -34.24
CA HIS A 3 7.21 0.09 -34.33
C HIS A 3 7.41 -1.23 -33.54
N ASP A 4 8.56 -1.88 -33.68
CA ASP A 4 8.96 -3.11 -32.99
C ASP A 4 9.22 -2.96 -31.48
N TYR A 5 9.11 -1.73 -30.96
CA TYR A 5 9.20 -1.45 -29.50
C TYR A 5 7.91 -1.78 -28.78
N TYR A 6 6.81 -1.95 -29.51
CA TYR A 6 5.49 -2.27 -28.97
C TYR A 6 5.02 -3.63 -29.47
N ILE A 7 3.98 -4.18 -28.86
CA ILE A 7 3.46 -5.49 -29.19
C ILE A 7 2.29 -5.34 -30.17
N TRP A 8 2.49 -5.73 -31.41
CA TRP A 8 1.53 -5.63 -32.50
C TRP A 8 1.06 -7.01 -32.98
N ARG A 9 -0.16 -7.09 -33.54
CA ARG A 9 -0.75 -8.26 -34.19
C ARG A 9 -1.65 -7.84 -35.34
N ASP A 10 -1.68 -8.62 -36.40
CA ASP A 10 -2.59 -8.40 -37.56
C ASP A 10 -4.05 -8.60 -37.18
N GLU A 11 -4.33 -9.48 -36.20
CA GLU A 11 -5.66 -9.79 -35.66
C GLU A 11 -5.59 -9.93 -34.13
N VAL A 12 -6.74 -9.81 -33.45
CA VAL A 12 -6.83 -10.00 -32.00
C VAL A 12 -6.54 -11.46 -31.66
N PRO A 13 -5.43 -11.79 -30.99
CA PRO A 13 -5.01 -13.19 -30.80
C PRO A 13 -5.71 -13.91 -29.65
N ASN A 14 -6.31 -13.17 -28.72
CA ASN A 14 -6.95 -13.72 -27.51
C ASN A 14 -7.94 -12.71 -26.91
N ASP A 15 -8.65 -13.14 -25.86
CA ASP A 15 -9.67 -12.37 -25.13
C ASP A 15 -9.12 -11.64 -23.88
N TRP A 16 -7.86 -11.33 -23.84
CA TRP A 16 -7.27 -10.60 -22.72
C TRP A 16 -8.00 -9.30 -22.43
N GLN A 17 -8.22 -9.06 -21.13
CA GLN A 17 -8.88 -7.86 -20.65
C GLN A 17 -7.86 -6.88 -20.07
N SER A 18 -8.03 -5.62 -20.38
CA SER A 18 -7.29 -4.55 -19.72
C SER A 18 -7.61 -4.51 -18.22
N VAL A 19 -6.61 -4.20 -17.40
CA VAL A 19 -6.78 -4.01 -15.94
C VAL A 19 -7.85 -2.94 -15.63
N PHE A 20 -8.01 -1.95 -16.51
CA PHE A 20 -9.02 -0.89 -16.37
C PHE A 20 -10.35 -1.20 -17.04
N GLY A 21 -10.52 -2.44 -17.49
CA GLY A 21 -11.74 -2.94 -18.15
C GLY A 21 -11.73 -2.78 -19.67
N GLY A 22 -12.46 -3.65 -20.34
CA GLY A 22 -12.50 -3.74 -21.80
C GLY A 22 -11.37 -4.60 -22.39
N SER A 23 -11.35 -4.73 -23.72
CA SER A 23 -10.28 -5.48 -24.41
C SER A 23 -8.91 -4.90 -24.11
N ALA A 24 -7.90 -5.76 -23.99
CA ALA A 24 -6.50 -5.35 -23.94
C ALA A 24 -5.88 -5.08 -25.32
N TRP A 25 -6.65 -5.24 -26.38
CA TRP A 25 -6.22 -5.03 -27.77
C TRP A 25 -7.00 -3.89 -28.40
N GLU A 26 -6.28 -2.90 -28.95
CA GLU A 26 -6.86 -1.74 -29.63
C GLU A 26 -6.39 -1.66 -31.07
N TYR A 27 -7.33 -1.39 -31.99
CA TYR A 27 -7.02 -1.26 -33.41
C TYR A 27 -6.43 0.10 -33.75
N ASN A 28 -5.36 0.11 -34.52
CA ASN A 28 -4.72 1.32 -35.02
C ASN A 28 -4.91 1.43 -36.54
N GLU A 29 -5.73 2.39 -36.97
CA GLU A 29 -6.03 2.62 -38.40
C GLU A 29 -4.79 2.97 -39.23
N ALA A 30 -3.79 3.64 -38.66
CA ALA A 30 -2.61 4.09 -39.37
C ALA A 30 -1.67 2.94 -39.77
N THR A 31 -1.65 1.86 -39.00
CA THR A 31 -0.82 0.67 -39.27
C THR A 31 -1.62 -0.51 -39.77
N ASN A 32 -2.96 -0.48 -39.60
CA ASN A 32 -3.91 -1.57 -39.85
C ASN A 32 -3.57 -2.82 -39.03
N GLU A 33 -3.18 -2.61 -37.76
CA GLU A 33 -2.81 -3.64 -36.80
C GLU A 33 -3.45 -3.37 -35.43
N TYR A 34 -3.44 -4.37 -34.55
CA TYR A 34 -3.85 -4.25 -33.15
C TYR A 34 -2.61 -4.16 -32.26
N TYR A 35 -2.61 -3.22 -31.30
CA TYR A 35 -1.59 -3.18 -30.26
C TYR A 35 -2.11 -3.63 -28.91
N LEU A 36 -1.22 -4.23 -28.11
CA LEU A 36 -1.52 -4.62 -26.75
C LEU A 36 -1.43 -3.42 -25.80
N HIS A 37 -2.40 -3.27 -24.91
CA HIS A 37 -2.37 -2.36 -23.76
C HIS A 37 -2.90 -3.06 -22.51
N SER A 38 -2.03 -3.47 -21.61
CA SER A 38 -2.44 -4.12 -20.35
C SER A 38 -3.25 -3.18 -19.45
N PHE A 39 -3.13 -1.86 -19.64
CA PHE A 39 -3.78 -0.80 -18.86
C PHE A 39 -4.64 0.10 -19.77
N ALA A 40 -4.41 1.41 -19.76
CA ALA A 40 -5.21 2.32 -20.60
C ALA A 40 -4.85 2.22 -22.08
N ILE A 41 -5.81 2.52 -22.97
CA ILE A 41 -5.64 2.56 -24.44
C ILE A 41 -4.43 3.43 -24.85
N GLY A 42 -4.21 4.55 -24.14
CA GLY A 42 -3.05 5.43 -24.37
C GLY A 42 -1.72 4.92 -23.82
N GLN A 43 -1.66 3.70 -23.29
CA GLN A 43 -0.47 3.10 -22.68
C GLN A 43 -0.13 1.76 -23.37
N PRO A 44 0.31 1.77 -24.64
CA PRO A 44 0.70 0.55 -25.34
C PRO A 44 1.87 -0.14 -24.62
N ASP A 45 1.80 -1.47 -24.53
CA ASP A 45 2.82 -2.27 -23.85
C ASP A 45 4.12 -2.33 -24.62
N LEU A 46 5.23 -2.07 -23.94
CA LEU A 46 6.56 -2.24 -24.53
C LEU A 46 6.86 -3.72 -24.79
N ASN A 47 7.48 -3.99 -25.93
CA ASN A 47 7.91 -5.32 -26.32
C ASN A 47 9.25 -5.69 -25.67
N TRP A 48 9.21 -6.26 -24.46
CA TRP A 48 10.42 -6.68 -23.74
C TRP A 48 11.15 -7.86 -24.37
N GLU A 49 10.56 -8.56 -25.34
CA GLU A 49 11.29 -9.52 -26.18
C GLU A 49 12.33 -8.83 -27.08
N ASN A 50 12.11 -7.56 -27.39
CA ASN A 50 13.05 -6.76 -28.19
C ASN A 50 14.25 -6.32 -27.33
N PRO A 51 15.48 -6.77 -27.64
CA PRO A 51 16.66 -6.39 -26.85
C PRO A 51 17.00 -4.89 -26.90
N LYS A 52 16.54 -4.16 -27.93
CA LYS A 52 16.71 -2.70 -28.00
C LYS A 52 15.89 -2.00 -26.92
N VAL A 53 14.64 -2.45 -26.68
CA VAL A 53 13.79 -1.93 -25.60
C VAL A 53 14.47 -2.14 -24.25
N ARG A 54 14.96 -3.35 -23.97
CA ARG A 54 15.66 -3.65 -22.71
C ARG A 54 16.91 -2.79 -22.53
N LYS A 55 17.70 -2.62 -23.62
CA LYS A 55 18.87 -1.76 -23.56
C LYS A 55 18.51 -0.30 -23.24
N GLU A 56 17.48 0.24 -23.85
CA GLU A 56 17.05 1.62 -23.56
C GLU A 56 16.53 1.76 -22.12
N MET A 57 15.85 0.75 -21.58
CA MET A 57 15.44 0.77 -20.17
C MET A 57 16.65 0.73 -19.22
N VAL A 58 17.70 -0.01 -19.57
CA VAL A 58 19.00 0.03 -18.86
C VAL A 58 19.60 1.43 -18.92
N ASP A 59 19.61 2.06 -20.10
CA ASP A 59 20.17 3.41 -20.31
C ASP A 59 19.37 4.47 -19.50
N VAL A 60 18.04 4.33 -19.42
CA VAL A 60 17.17 5.19 -18.57
C VAL A 60 17.53 5.05 -17.09
N ILE A 61 17.68 3.82 -16.58
CA ILE A 61 18.08 3.57 -15.20
C ILE A 61 19.45 4.19 -14.92
N ASP A 62 20.41 3.96 -15.82
CA ASP A 62 21.78 4.48 -15.68
C ASP A 62 21.83 6.01 -15.66
N TYR A 63 21.04 6.64 -16.51
CA TYR A 63 20.90 8.10 -16.55
C TYR A 63 20.46 8.66 -15.21
N TRP A 64 19.41 8.08 -14.60
CA TRP A 64 18.91 8.56 -13.33
C TRP A 64 19.86 8.27 -12.15
N VAL A 65 20.56 7.13 -12.18
CA VAL A 65 21.61 6.84 -11.18
C VAL A 65 22.75 7.85 -11.30
N ASP A 66 23.17 8.22 -12.51
CA ASP A 66 24.20 9.25 -12.73
C ASP A 66 23.74 10.64 -12.26
N MET A 67 22.43 10.91 -12.33
CA MET A 67 21.84 12.14 -11.78
C MET A 67 21.70 12.12 -10.24
N GLY A 68 22.06 11.01 -9.57
CA GLY A 68 22.08 10.91 -8.11
C GLY A 68 20.84 10.32 -7.47
N THR A 69 20.03 9.55 -8.22
CA THR A 69 18.89 8.83 -7.66
C THR A 69 19.37 7.73 -6.71
N ASP A 70 18.80 7.66 -5.49
CA ASP A 70 19.15 6.68 -4.46
C ASP A 70 18.37 5.35 -4.59
N GLY A 71 17.33 5.30 -5.44
CA GLY A 71 16.56 4.09 -5.65
C GLY A 71 15.44 4.24 -6.67
N PHE A 72 14.76 3.12 -6.93
CA PHE A 72 13.61 3.04 -7.85
C PHE A 72 12.44 2.28 -7.23
N ARG A 73 11.24 2.79 -7.47
CA ARG A 73 9.99 2.04 -7.39
C ARG A 73 9.63 1.62 -8.82
N CYS A 74 9.52 0.32 -9.03
CA CYS A 74 9.24 -0.26 -10.33
C CYS A 74 7.75 -0.58 -10.42
N ASP A 75 7.06 0.12 -11.33
CA ASP A 75 5.63 -0.01 -11.58
C ASP A 75 5.34 -1.33 -12.29
N VAL A 76 4.34 -2.06 -11.83
CA VAL A 76 3.80 -3.31 -12.43
C VAL A 76 4.86 -4.19 -13.09
N LEU A 77 5.93 -4.45 -12.36
CA LEU A 77 7.14 -5.08 -12.88
C LEU A 77 6.89 -6.50 -13.40
N ASP A 78 5.92 -7.20 -12.90
CA ASP A 78 5.50 -8.53 -13.34
C ASP A 78 4.93 -8.54 -14.77
N TYR A 79 4.47 -7.40 -15.29
CA TYR A 79 3.95 -7.25 -16.65
C TYR A 79 5.01 -7.17 -17.74
N ILE A 80 6.31 -7.05 -17.41
CA ILE A 80 7.37 -6.98 -18.44
C ILE A 80 7.61 -8.30 -19.15
N SER A 81 7.17 -9.43 -18.61
CA SER A 81 7.26 -10.74 -19.25
C SER A 81 5.88 -11.38 -19.41
N LYS A 82 5.56 -11.77 -20.62
CA LYS A 82 4.30 -12.40 -21.02
C LYS A 82 4.55 -13.79 -21.59
N ASP A 83 3.54 -14.65 -21.56
CA ASP A 83 3.56 -15.95 -22.26
C ASP A 83 2.24 -16.10 -23.03
N PHE A 84 2.29 -15.80 -24.33
CA PHE A 84 1.11 -15.84 -25.20
C PHE A 84 0.59 -17.27 -25.38
N ASP A 85 1.49 -18.27 -25.39
CA ASP A 85 1.11 -19.67 -25.59
C ASP A 85 0.35 -20.23 -24.39
N LYS A 86 0.69 -19.75 -23.17
CA LYS A 86 0.02 -20.12 -21.94
C LYS A 86 -1.08 -19.14 -21.50
N GLY A 87 -1.32 -18.08 -22.26
CA GLY A 87 -2.30 -17.05 -21.91
C GLY A 87 -1.91 -16.20 -20.70
N LEU A 88 -0.63 -16.04 -20.40
CA LEU A 88 -0.14 -15.24 -19.27
C LEU A 88 0.20 -13.82 -19.71
N MET A 89 -0.55 -12.85 -19.22
CA MET A 89 -0.30 -11.43 -19.48
C MET A 89 0.79 -10.83 -18.58
N ASN A 90 1.10 -11.49 -17.47
CA ASN A 90 2.15 -11.13 -16.52
C ASN A 90 2.87 -12.40 -16.01
N ASN A 91 3.93 -12.22 -15.22
CA ASN A 91 4.70 -13.32 -14.62
C ASN A 91 5.17 -14.38 -15.65
N GLY A 92 5.48 -13.93 -16.87
CA GLY A 92 5.96 -14.81 -17.92
C GLY A 92 7.36 -15.38 -17.64
N PRO A 93 7.83 -16.36 -18.45
CA PRO A 93 9.01 -17.18 -18.15
C PRO A 93 10.34 -16.40 -18.13
N LYS A 94 10.40 -15.21 -18.74
CA LYS A 94 11.61 -14.39 -18.81
C LYS A 94 11.65 -13.26 -17.78
N LEU A 95 10.69 -13.18 -16.86
CA LEU A 95 10.59 -12.11 -15.87
C LEU A 95 11.90 -11.92 -15.10
N HIS A 96 12.42 -12.98 -14.53
CA HIS A 96 13.65 -12.95 -13.74
C HIS A 96 14.89 -12.57 -14.57
N GLU A 97 14.96 -13.00 -15.84
CA GLU A 97 16.03 -12.62 -16.77
C GLU A 97 16.02 -11.11 -16.98
N TYR A 98 14.84 -10.53 -17.26
CA TYR A 98 14.71 -9.10 -17.52
C TYR A 98 14.97 -8.26 -16.27
N ILE A 99 14.46 -8.64 -15.10
CA ILE A 99 14.76 -7.93 -13.86
C ILE A 99 16.26 -7.95 -13.56
N LYS A 100 16.92 -9.08 -13.77
CA LYS A 100 18.36 -9.22 -13.57
C LYS A 100 19.17 -8.38 -14.56
N GLU A 101 18.74 -8.28 -15.83
CA GLU A 101 19.33 -7.41 -16.83
C GLU A 101 19.27 -5.94 -16.41
N LEU A 102 18.15 -5.50 -15.81
CA LEU A 102 17.96 -4.14 -15.31
C LEU A 102 18.78 -3.86 -14.05
N PHE A 103 18.63 -4.67 -13.01
CA PHE A 103 19.07 -4.38 -11.65
C PHE A 103 20.24 -5.24 -11.15
N GLY A 104 20.63 -6.30 -11.87
CA GLY A 104 21.77 -7.17 -11.49
C GLY A 104 23.16 -6.57 -11.72
N ARG A 105 23.25 -5.36 -12.29
CA ARG A 105 24.50 -4.68 -12.68
C ARG A 105 25.15 -3.99 -11.46
N GLU A 106 26.48 -3.95 -11.42
CA GLU A 106 27.24 -3.36 -10.29
C GLU A 106 26.84 -1.90 -9.98
N LYS A 107 26.51 -1.12 -11.02
CA LYS A 107 26.11 0.27 -10.90
C LYS A 107 24.82 0.45 -10.05
N VAL A 108 23.89 -0.51 -10.13
CA VAL A 108 22.57 -0.41 -9.53
C VAL A 108 22.35 -1.34 -8.33
N LYS A 109 23.22 -2.32 -8.09
CA LYS A 109 23.14 -3.24 -6.94
C LYS A 109 23.13 -2.55 -5.57
N LYS A 110 23.68 -1.35 -5.47
CA LYS A 110 23.85 -0.60 -4.20
C LYS A 110 22.67 0.31 -3.89
N ILE A 111 21.82 0.60 -4.88
CA ILE A 111 20.66 1.47 -4.70
C ILE A 111 19.46 0.67 -4.18
N PHE A 112 18.51 1.38 -3.57
CA PHE A 112 17.27 0.78 -3.09
C PHE A 112 16.31 0.51 -4.25
N THR A 113 15.73 -0.70 -4.30
CA THR A 113 14.72 -1.05 -5.30
C THR A 113 13.51 -1.69 -4.63
N VAL A 114 12.31 -1.24 -5.02
CA VAL A 114 11.04 -1.83 -4.60
C VAL A 114 10.16 -2.04 -5.82
N GLY A 115 9.65 -3.26 -5.99
CA GLY A 115 8.74 -3.62 -7.09
C GLY A 115 7.27 -3.55 -6.66
N GLU A 116 6.42 -3.10 -7.56
CA GLU A 116 5.01 -3.39 -7.52
C GLU A 116 4.78 -4.63 -8.38
N CYS A 117 4.44 -5.74 -7.73
CA CYS A 117 4.21 -7.02 -8.35
C CYS A 117 3.04 -7.73 -7.65
N LEU A 118 2.16 -8.33 -8.41
CA LEU A 118 1.14 -9.27 -7.92
C LEU A 118 1.75 -10.67 -7.87
N SER A 119 2.56 -10.94 -6.85
CA SER A 119 3.37 -12.15 -6.76
C SER A 119 3.01 -12.97 -5.53
N ASP A 120 3.09 -14.31 -5.67
CA ASP A 120 2.93 -15.23 -4.56
C ASP A 120 4.21 -15.32 -3.69
N GLU A 121 4.17 -16.12 -2.62
CA GLU A 121 5.31 -16.27 -1.71
C GLU A 121 6.57 -16.81 -2.41
N ARG A 122 6.40 -17.66 -3.43
CA ARG A 122 7.52 -18.24 -4.19
C ARG A 122 8.19 -17.18 -5.06
N ASP A 123 7.40 -16.37 -5.72
CA ASP A 123 7.91 -15.29 -6.57
C ASP A 123 8.64 -14.25 -5.74
N ILE A 124 8.14 -13.91 -4.55
CA ILE A 124 8.82 -12.98 -3.64
C ILE A 124 10.21 -13.50 -3.24
N VAL A 125 10.33 -14.80 -2.89
CA VAL A 125 11.62 -15.41 -2.60
C VAL A 125 12.53 -15.39 -3.82
N ASN A 126 12.00 -15.65 -5.00
CA ASN A 126 12.76 -15.62 -6.24
C ASN A 126 13.26 -14.22 -6.60
N ILE A 127 12.47 -13.17 -6.36
CA ILE A 127 12.83 -11.79 -6.69
C ILE A 127 13.73 -11.17 -5.62
N CYS A 128 13.39 -11.33 -4.33
CA CYS A 128 14.00 -10.60 -3.23
C CYS A 128 14.97 -11.43 -2.37
N GLY A 129 14.98 -12.77 -2.50
CA GLY A 129 15.84 -13.65 -1.71
C GLY A 129 17.33 -13.49 -2.05
N GLU A 130 18.19 -13.79 -1.07
CA GLU A 130 19.66 -13.60 -1.19
C GLU A 130 20.29 -14.28 -2.41
N GLN A 131 19.76 -15.44 -2.82
CA GLN A 131 20.31 -16.19 -3.96
C GLN A 131 20.18 -15.46 -5.29
N ARG A 132 19.11 -14.68 -5.49
CA ARG A 132 18.87 -13.91 -6.72
C ARG A 132 19.09 -12.42 -6.54
N ASN A 133 18.54 -11.87 -5.45
CA ASN A 133 18.66 -10.45 -5.10
C ASN A 133 18.41 -9.52 -6.32
N GLU A 134 17.32 -9.78 -7.03
CA GLU A 134 16.92 -9.03 -8.21
C GLU A 134 16.39 -7.64 -7.81
N LEU A 135 15.54 -7.60 -6.74
CA LEU A 135 15.11 -6.37 -6.06
C LEU A 135 15.36 -6.49 -4.55
N LYS A 136 15.36 -5.35 -3.85
CA LYS A 136 15.49 -5.34 -2.38
C LYS A 136 14.21 -5.76 -1.68
N CYS A 137 13.04 -5.37 -2.21
CA CYS A 137 11.73 -5.78 -1.71
C CYS A 137 10.66 -5.57 -2.78
N ILE A 138 9.47 -6.12 -2.53
CA ILE A 138 8.26 -5.82 -3.30
C ILE A 138 7.12 -5.40 -2.37
N PHE A 139 6.15 -4.68 -2.91
CA PHE A 139 4.93 -4.35 -2.18
C PHE A 139 4.03 -5.58 -2.05
N GLN A 140 3.56 -5.84 -0.83
CA GLN A 140 2.64 -6.92 -0.53
C GLN A 140 1.23 -6.36 -0.31
N PHE A 141 0.26 -6.79 -1.12
CA PHE A 141 -1.08 -6.21 -1.19
C PHE A 141 -2.17 -7.04 -0.51
N ASP A 142 -1.89 -8.20 0.10
CA ASP A 142 -2.92 -9.09 0.64
C ASP A 142 -3.88 -8.38 1.60
N HIS A 143 -3.39 -7.47 2.43
CA HIS A 143 -4.22 -6.71 3.38
C HIS A 143 -5.19 -5.72 2.72
N PHE A 144 -4.99 -5.37 1.43
CA PHE A 144 -5.95 -4.57 0.68
C PHE A 144 -7.13 -5.38 0.13
N ALA A 145 -7.04 -6.71 0.10
CA ALA A 145 -8.16 -7.57 -0.28
C ALA A 145 -9.24 -7.64 0.81
N VAL A 146 -8.89 -7.33 2.08
CA VAL A 146 -9.84 -7.34 3.20
C VAL A 146 -10.94 -6.29 3.02
N GLY A 147 -12.17 -6.64 3.35
CA GLY A 147 -13.33 -5.74 3.31
C GLY A 147 -13.88 -5.46 1.92
N ARG A 148 -13.41 -6.16 0.87
CA ARG A 148 -13.92 -6.06 -0.49
C ARG A 148 -14.00 -7.44 -1.17
N THR A 149 -14.76 -7.53 -2.25
CA THR A 149 -14.74 -8.69 -3.16
C THR A 149 -13.59 -8.54 -4.18
N GLU A 150 -13.50 -9.46 -5.15
CA GLU A 150 -12.61 -9.27 -6.32
C GLU A 150 -12.93 -7.95 -7.05
N ASP A 151 -14.19 -7.55 -7.12
CA ASP A 151 -14.60 -6.20 -7.51
C ASP A 151 -14.26 -5.22 -6.36
N LYS A 152 -13.20 -4.44 -6.52
CA LYS A 152 -12.72 -3.50 -5.50
C LYS A 152 -13.73 -2.41 -5.11
N PHE A 153 -14.75 -2.18 -5.91
CA PHE A 153 -15.84 -1.24 -5.64
C PHE A 153 -16.94 -1.83 -4.74
N LYS A 154 -16.91 -3.14 -4.49
CA LYS A 154 -17.90 -3.83 -3.66
C LYS A 154 -17.38 -4.14 -2.27
N ARG A 155 -17.93 -3.42 -1.29
CA ARG A 155 -17.64 -3.63 0.12
C ARG A 155 -18.29 -4.91 0.64
N VAL A 156 -17.55 -5.64 1.49
CA VAL A 156 -18.07 -6.76 2.30
C VAL A 156 -17.69 -6.55 3.77
N ALA A 157 -18.40 -7.23 4.65
CA ALA A 157 -18.03 -7.26 6.06
C ALA A 157 -16.67 -7.93 6.24
N PHE A 158 -15.91 -7.49 7.23
CA PHE A 158 -14.60 -8.04 7.57
C PHE A 158 -14.40 -8.06 9.09
N THR A 159 -13.37 -8.74 9.54
CA THR A 159 -12.91 -8.75 10.91
C THR A 159 -11.44 -8.33 11.00
N ILE A 160 -11.03 -7.81 12.16
CA ILE A 160 -9.60 -7.52 12.39
C ILE A 160 -8.76 -8.80 12.31
N ASP A 161 -9.35 -9.94 12.61
CA ASP A 161 -8.66 -11.23 12.55
C ASP A 161 -8.17 -11.58 11.13
N GLU A 162 -8.89 -11.13 10.10
CA GLU A 162 -8.44 -11.28 8.71
C GLU A 162 -7.17 -10.46 8.46
N ILE A 163 -7.14 -9.19 8.90
CA ILE A 163 -5.96 -8.32 8.78
C ILE A 163 -4.80 -8.91 9.59
N ARG A 164 -5.07 -9.31 10.85
CA ARG A 164 -4.08 -9.93 11.74
C ARG A 164 -3.45 -11.16 11.09
N ASN A 165 -4.25 -12.08 10.60
CA ASN A 165 -3.76 -13.33 10.01
C ASN A 165 -2.83 -13.09 8.82
N ILE A 166 -3.15 -12.08 7.99
CA ILE A 166 -2.29 -11.66 6.88
C ILE A 166 -0.96 -11.10 7.41
N LEU A 167 -1.00 -10.19 8.39
CA LEU A 167 0.22 -9.60 8.96
C LEU A 167 1.08 -10.65 9.66
N VAL A 168 0.48 -11.55 10.43
CA VAL A 168 1.17 -12.67 11.11
C VAL A 168 1.83 -13.59 10.10
N LYS A 169 1.09 -14.01 9.05
CA LYS A 169 1.63 -14.81 7.94
C LYS A 169 2.88 -14.18 7.36
N TRP A 170 2.79 -12.90 6.97
CA TRP A 170 3.90 -12.20 6.30
C TRP A 170 5.07 -11.90 7.23
N GLN A 171 4.83 -11.64 8.53
CA GLN A 171 5.92 -11.46 9.48
C GLN A 171 6.74 -12.76 9.65
N TYR A 172 6.09 -13.90 9.86
CA TYR A 172 6.78 -15.18 9.95
C TYR A 172 7.45 -15.58 8.64
N PHE A 173 6.76 -15.40 7.51
CA PHE A 173 7.31 -15.73 6.19
C PHE A 173 8.57 -14.94 5.88
N THR A 174 8.53 -13.61 6.07
CA THR A 174 9.70 -12.75 5.78
C THR A 174 10.84 -12.98 6.78
N GLU A 175 10.57 -13.30 8.04
CA GLU A 175 11.62 -13.68 9.00
C GLU A 175 12.29 -15.00 8.61
N SER A 176 11.51 -16.02 8.24
CA SER A 176 12.04 -17.35 7.88
C SER A 176 12.86 -17.36 6.59
N ASN A 177 12.62 -16.38 5.70
CA ASN A 177 13.29 -16.27 4.41
C ASN A 177 14.26 -15.06 4.33
N GLU A 178 14.50 -14.38 5.46
CA GLU A 178 15.39 -13.20 5.56
C GLU A 178 15.03 -12.07 4.59
N LEU A 179 13.73 -11.88 4.31
CA LEU A 179 13.21 -10.89 3.39
C LEU A 179 12.86 -9.58 4.09
N LEU A 180 12.80 -8.50 3.31
CA LEU A 180 12.28 -7.21 3.74
C LEU A 180 10.77 -7.12 3.44
N TYR A 181 9.96 -6.90 4.47
CA TYR A 181 8.51 -6.67 4.32
C TYR A 181 8.21 -5.18 4.14
N THR A 182 7.29 -4.84 3.25
CA THR A 182 6.82 -3.46 3.07
C THR A 182 5.62 -3.18 3.97
N LEU A 183 5.71 -2.14 4.79
CA LEU A 183 4.69 -1.76 5.75
C LEU A 183 3.97 -0.50 5.24
N PHE A 184 2.73 -0.64 4.80
CA PHE A 184 1.92 0.48 4.30
C PHE A 184 0.43 0.18 4.43
N THR A 185 -0.37 1.22 4.58
CA THR A 185 -1.84 1.15 4.62
C THR A 185 -2.48 1.97 3.51
N ASP A 186 -1.74 2.92 2.95
CA ASP A 186 -2.23 3.85 1.94
C ASP A 186 -1.24 3.97 0.78
N ASN A 187 -1.76 4.18 -0.42
CA ASN A 187 -1.01 4.51 -1.62
C ASN A 187 -1.91 5.25 -2.63
N HIS A 188 -1.39 5.62 -3.79
CA HIS A 188 -2.11 6.37 -4.82
C HIS A 188 -3.17 5.55 -5.61
N ASP A 189 -3.31 4.24 -5.36
CA ASP A 189 -4.19 3.34 -6.10
C ASP A 189 -5.29 2.71 -5.25
N GLN A 190 -5.34 2.99 -3.94
CA GLN A 190 -6.33 2.47 -3.03
C GLN A 190 -7.04 3.60 -2.29
N ALA A 191 -8.30 3.41 -1.90
CA ALA A 191 -8.98 4.32 -0.99
C ALA A 191 -8.34 4.28 0.42
N HIS A 192 -8.51 5.34 1.21
CA HIS A 192 -7.90 5.47 2.54
C HIS A 192 -8.26 4.30 3.47
N TYR A 193 -7.25 3.69 4.09
CA TYR A 193 -7.39 2.50 4.89
C TYR A 193 -8.36 2.71 6.07
N ILE A 194 -8.28 3.86 6.74
CA ILE A 194 -9.16 4.21 7.85
C ILE A 194 -10.64 4.36 7.45
N SER A 195 -10.92 4.74 6.21
CA SER A 195 -12.29 4.84 5.68
C SER A 195 -12.83 3.49 5.22
N ARG A 196 -11.95 2.65 4.67
CA ARG A 196 -12.33 1.32 4.21
C ARG A 196 -12.52 0.33 5.34
N LEU A 197 -11.60 0.29 6.29
CA LEU A 197 -11.45 -0.76 7.29
C LEU A 197 -11.49 -0.22 8.73
N GLY A 198 -12.02 0.98 8.93
CA GLY A 198 -12.04 1.60 10.25
C GLY A 198 -13.22 2.54 10.47
N ASN A 199 -13.02 3.48 11.39
CA ASN A 199 -13.93 4.57 11.69
C ASN A 199 -13.23 5.92 11.41
N ASP A 200 -13.60 6.56 10.32
CA ASP A 200 -13.03 7.83 9.87
C ASP A 200 -13.85 9.06 10.31
N LYS A 201 -14.80 8.85 11.21
CA LYS A 201 -15.70 9.88 11.75
C LYS A 201 -15.38 10.15 13.23
N GLU A 202 -16.19 9.61 14.13
CA GLU A 202 -16.13 9.89 15.58
C GLU A 202 -14.82 9.39 16.22
N LEU A 203 -14.27 8.28 15.71
CA LEU A 203 -13.04 7.66 16.21
C LEU A 203 -11.88 7.76 15.23
N ARG A 204 -11.87 8.79 14.37
CA ARG A 204 -10.84 8.99 13.34
C ARG A 204 -9.42 9.02 13.90
N TYR A 205 -9.22 9.76 14.99
CA TYR A 205 -7.91 9.84 15.66
C TYR A 205 -7.47 8.47 16.19
N GLU A 206 -8.34 7.81 16.92
CA GLU A 206 -8.06 6.51 17.54
C GLU A 206 -7.79 5.45 16.46
N CYS A 207 -8.59 5.44 15.41
CA CYS A 207 -8.46 4.53 14.28
C CYS A 207 -7.14 4.74 13.52
N ALA A 208 -6.83 5.98 13.12
CA ALA A 208 -5.61 6.30 12.38
C ALA A 208 -4.34 5.97 13.17
N THR A 209 -4.34 6.27 14.47
CA THR A 209 -3.19 6.03 15.36
C THR A 209 -3.03 4.55 15.73
N MET A 210 -4.12 3.80 15.88
CA MET A 210 -4.06 2.36 16.08
C MET A 210 -3.44 1.68 14.85
N TYR A 211 -3.93 1.98 13.64
CA TYR A 211 -3.34 1.41 12.43
C TYR A 211 -1.88 1.81 12.23
N ALA A 212 -1.51 3.06 12.55
CA ALA A 212 -0.12 3.49 12.49
C ALA A 212 0.79 2.61 13.39
N ALA A 213 0.42 2.41 14.64
CA ALA A 213 1.21 1.58 15.55
C ALA A 213 1.18 0.10 15.14
N MET A 214 0.00 -0.42 14.75
CA MET A 214 -0.19 -1.80 14.33
C MET A 214 0.74 -2.19 13.18
N PHE A 215 0.86 -1.34 12.17
CA PHE A 215 1.71 -1.62 11.00
C PHE A 215 3.16 -1.19 11.21
N TYR A 216 3.41 0.05 11.66
CA TYR A 216 4.76 0.61 11.62
C TYR A 216 5.67 0.18 12.79
N LEU A 217 5.16 -0.59 13.74
CA LEU A 217 5.98 -1.27 14.76
C LEU A 217 6.29 -2.74 14.43
N LEU A 218 5.79 -3.27 13.31
CA LEU A 218 6.20 -4.57 12.76
C LEU A 218 7.60 -4.47 12.12
N LYS A 219 8.24 -5.62 11.86
CA LYS A 219 9.49 -5.69 11.09
C LYS A 219 9.23 -5.44 9.61
N GLY A 220 9.96 -4.52 9.02
CA GLY A 220 9.81 -4.17 7.60
C GLY A 220 10.23 -2.72 7.33
N ILE A 221 9.94 -2.26 6.12
CA ILE A 221 10.23 -0.90 5.65
C ILE A 221 8.92 -0.11 5.62
N PRO A 222 8.78 0.98 6.40
CA PRO A 222 7.58 1.78 6.40
C PRO A 222 7.51 2.68 5.15
N PHE A 223 6.33 2.66 4.52
CA PHE A 223 5.93 3.61 3.48
C PHE A 223 4.71 4.35 3.97
N ILE A 224 4.81 5.68 4.09
CA ILE A 224 3.73 6.55 4.56
C ILE A 224 3.29 7.42 3.40
N TYR A 225 2.02 7.33 3.05
CA TYR A 225 1.46 8.11 1.95
C TYR A 225 1.05 9.51 2.42
N GLN A 226 1.13 10.49 1.53
CA GLN A 226 0.77 11.89 1.82
C GLN A 226 -0.64 12.02 2.41
N GLY A 227 -0.77 12.73 3.53
CA GLY A 227 -2.05 12.93 4.23
C GLY A 227 -2.42 11.83 5.22
N GLN A 228 -1.84 10.64 5.11
CA GLN A 228 -2.02 9.55 6.06
C GLN A 228 -1.54 9.95 7.46
N GLU A 229 -0.45 10.70 7.55
CA GLU A 229 0.20 11.12 8.79
C GLU A 229 -0.63 12.10 9.64
N PHE A 230 -1.70 12.69 9.07
CA PHE A 230 -2.68 13.44 9.85
C PHE A 230 -4.11 12.87 9.73
N GLY A 231 -4.21 11.61 9.29
CA GLY A 231 -5.44 10.83 9.29
C GLY A 231 -6.47 11.32 8.29
N THR A 232 -6.06 11.64 7.07
CA THR A 232 -6.97 12.00 5.98
C THR A 232 -7.91 10.83 5.66
N PRO A 233 -9.24 11.02 5.69
CA PRO A 233 -10.21 10.01 5.28
C PRO A 233 -10.50 10.11 3.78
N ASP A 234 -11.31 9.18 3.26
CA ASP A 234 -11.88 9.34 1.94
C ASP A 234 -12.82 10.57 1.86
N PRO A 235 -12.79 11.31 0.76
CA PRO A 235 -13.81 12.29 0.47
C PRO A 235 -15.12 11.58 0.10
N TYR A 236 -16.23 12.30 0.16
CA TYR A 236 -17.52 11.81 -0.32
C TYR A 236 -18.12 12.77 -1.33
N TYR A 237 -18.49 12.24 -2.50
CA TYR A 237 -19.09 13.02 -3.60
C TYR A 237 -20.37 12.38 -4.12
N ASN A 238 -21.33 13.23 -4.55
CA ASN A 238 -22.62 12.80 -5.06
C ASN A 238 -22.65 12.69 -6.60
N SER A 239 -21.63 13.19 -7.29
CA SER A 239 -21.56 13.19 -8.76
C SER A 239 -20.25 12.58 -9.26
N ILE A 240 -20.35 11.85 -10.36
CA ILE A 240 -19.21 11.32 -11.11
C ILE A 240 -18.27 12.42 -11.61
N ASP A 241 -18.77 13.64 -11.84
CA ASP A 241 -17.97 14.78 -12.31
C ASP A 241 -16.86 15.19 -11.33
N SER A 242 -16.90 14.70 -10.09
CA SER A 242 -15.85 14.92 -9.10
C SER A 242 -14.65 13.95 -9.25
N PHE A 243 -14.71 13.03 -10.17
CA PHE A 243 -13.69 12.00 -10.41
C PHE A 243 -13.03 12.20 -11.77
N ASN A 244 -11.80 11.74 -11.92
CA ASN A 244 -11.00 11.83 -13.14
C ASN A 244 -10.41 10.49 -13.60
N ASP A 245 -10.46 9.47 -12.73
CA ASP A 245 -9.86 8.18 -12.98
C ASP A 245 -10.62 7.35 -14.01
N VAL A 246 -9.91 6.86 -15.01
CA VAL A 246 -10.47 6.07 -16.12
C VAL A 246 -11.20 4.80 -15.66
N GLU A 247 -10.65 4.09 -14.68
CA GLU A 247 -11.26 2.88 -14.12
C GLU A 247 -12.59 3.22 -13.42
N THR A 248 -12.63 4.35 -12.70
CA THR A 248 -13.84 4.86 -12.06
C THR A 248 -14.92 5.20 -13.08
N PHE A 249 -14.56 5.85 -14.20
CA PHE A 249 -15.52 6.13 -15.28
C PHE A 249 -16.00 4.85 -15.98
N ASN A 250 -15.12 3.90 -16.26
CA ASN A 250 -15.50 2.63 -16.85
C ASN A 250 -16.48 1.86 -15.95
N TYR A 251 -16.20 1.83 -14.64
CA TYR A 251 -17.10 1.24 -13.66
C TYR A 251 -18.46 1.95 -13.62
N PHE A 252 -18.47 3.28 -13.57
CA PHE A 252 -19.71 4.07 -13.59
C PHE A 252 -20.54 3.80 -14.83
N ASN A 253 -19.93 3.82 -16.02
CA ASN A 253 -20.64 3.60 -17.29
C ASN A 253 -21.29 2.23 -17.37
N THR A 254 -20.64 1.20 -16.84
CA THR A 254 -21.16 -0.16 -16.80
C THR A 254 -22.30 -0.32 -15.78
N HIS A 255 -22.24 0.40 -14.65
CA HIS A 255 -23.16 0.21 -13.52
C HIS A 255 -24.10 1.41 -13.28
N ARG A 256 -24.18 2.37 -14.20
CA ARG A 256 -24.89 3.68 -14.01
C ARG A 256 -26.37 3.54 -13.64
N ASN A 257 -27.01 2.42 -13.93
CA ASN A 257 -28.41 2.16 -13.61
C ASN A 257 -28.60 1.58 -12.19
N GLU A 258 -27.53 1.27 -11.47
CA GLU A 258 -27.59 0.75 -10.11
C GLU A 258 -27.67 1.90 -9.09
N LYS A 259 -28.63 1.79 -8.16
CA LYS A 259 -28.93 2.87 -7.19
C LYS A 259 -27.77 3.24 -6.27
N ASP A 260 -26.87 2.30 -6.02
CA ASP A 260 -25.72 2.45 -5.10
C ASP A 260 -24.38 2.69 -5.79
N VAL A 261 -24.38 2.93 -7.13
CA VAL A 261 -23.14 3.08 -7.90
C VAL A 261 -22.21 4.16 -7.33
N MET A 262 -22.74 5.31 -6.89
CA MET A 262 -21.93 6.38 -6.29
C MET A 262 -21.35 6.00 -4.92
N ASN A 263 -22.07 5.20 -4.13
CA ASN A 263 -21.53 4.67 -2.88
C ASN A 263 -20.36 3.73 -3.12
N ARG A 264 -20.47 2.87 -4.14
CA ARG A 264 -19.38 1.98 -4.55
C ARG A 264 -18.17 2.76 -5.07
N ILE A 265 -18.40 3.79 -5.90
CA ILE A 265 -17.33 4.66 -6.40
C ILE A 265 -16.63 5.38 -5.26
N ASN A 266 -17.37 5.96 -4.31
CA ASN A 266 -16.78 6.58 -3.12
C ASN A 266 -15.99 5.58 -2.25
N PHE A 267 -16.33 4.30 -2.27
CA PHE A 267 -15.61 3.25 -1.54
C PHE A 267 -14.32 2.81 -2.26
N GLY A 268 -14.34 2.66 -3.60
CA GLY A 268 -13.28 1.94 -4.32
C GLY A 268 -12.41 2.78 -5.26
N SER A 269 -12.78 4.06 -5.54
CA SER A 269 -12.06 4.88 -6.49
C SER A 269 -10.64 5.27 -6.01
N ARG A 270 -9.68 5.16 -6.92
CA ARG A 270 -8.30 5.62 -6.72
C ARG A 270 -8.22 7.13 -6.52
N ASP A 271 -9.15 7.88 -7.08
CA ASP A 271 -9.19 9.34 -6.93
C ASP A 271 -9.34 9.79 -5.47
N ASN A 272 -9.82 8.92 -4.57
CA ASN A 272 -9.88 9.23 -3.15
C ASN A 272 -8.51 9.64 -2.59
N GLN A 273 -7.43 8.98 -3.05
CA GLN A 273 -6.05 9.25 -2.65
C GLN A 273 -5.33 10.30 -3.53
N ARG A 274 -5.93 10.69 -4.65
CA ARG A 274 -5.31 11.61 -5.62
C ARG A 274 -5.82 13.04 -5.51
N ARG A 275 -6.39 13.39 -4.35
CA ARG A 275 -6.87 14.76 -4.07
C ARG A 275 -5.72 15.66 -3.67
N PRO A 276 -5.83 16.97 -3.94
CA PRO A 276 -4.88 17.94 -3.42
C PRO A 276 -4.74 17.80 -1.90
N MET A 277 -3.51 17.69 -1.40
CA MET A 277 -3.24 17.58 0.02
C MET A 277 -3.72 18.83 0.75
N CYS A 278 -4.45 18.65 1.84
CA CYS A 278 -5.01 19.74 2.63
C CYS A 278 -3.99 20.21 3.66
N TRP A 279 -3.33 21.34 3.37
CA TRP A 279 -2.32 21.95 4.26
C TRP A 279 -2.93 22.84 5.33
N ASN A 280 -3.93 23.68 4.94
CA ASN A 280 -4.57 24.68 5.80
C ASN A 280 -5.91 25.15 5.21
N ASN A 281 -6.52 26.17 5.80
CA ASN A 281 -7.81 26.73 5.36
C ASN A 281 -7.70 27.88 4.35
N THR A 282 -6.56 28.07 3.68
CA THR A 282 -6.43 29.04 2.59
C THR A 282 -6.97 28.48 1.27
N ARG A 283 -6.88 29.25 0.18
CA ARG A 283 -7.38 28.85 -1.15
C ARG A 283 -6.85 27.47 -1.54
N ASN A 284 -7.70 26.63 -2.09
CA ASN A 284 -7.42 25.23 -2.45
C ASN A 284 -6.77 24.44 -1.31
N TYR A 285 -7.13 24.75 -0.08
CA TYR A 285 -6.56 24.18 1.15
C TYR A 285 -5.03 24.32 1.24
N GLY A 286 -4.48 25.42 0.71
CA GLY A 286 -3.05 25.69 0.72
C GLY A 286 -2.24 24.87 -0.30
N PHE A 287 -2.89 24.07 -1.13
CA PHE A 287 -2.23 23.26 -2.14
C PHE A 287 -1.75 24.09 -3.33
N SER A 288 -2.57 25.04 -3.80
CA SER A 288 -2.28 25.85 -4.98
C SER A 288 -2.98 27.22 -4.91
N ASN A 289 -2.35 28.23 -5.49
CA ASN A 289 -2.94 29.56 -5.71
C ASN A 289 -3.73 29.68 -7.03
N GLY A 290 -3.74 28.63 -7.86
CA GLY A 290 -4.48 28.56 -9.12
C GLY A 290 -5.99 28.62 -8.94
N ASP A 291 -6.72 28.92 -10.02
CA ASP A 291 -8.19 29.01 -9.98
C ASP A 291 -8.86 27.66 -9.87
N LYS A 292 -8.23 26.62 -10.39
CA LYS A 292 -8.74 25.25 -10.40
C LYS A 292 -7.64 24.28 -10.01
N THR A 293 -8.02 23.19 -9.36
CA THR A 293 -7.18 22.00 -9.13
C THR A 293 -7.50 20.94 -10.19
N TRP A 294 -6.54 20.06 -10.46
CA TRP A 294 -6.74 18.98 -11.45
C TRP A 294 -7.84 18.01 -11.02
N THR A 295 -7.84 17.60 -9.74
CA THR A 295 -8.91 16.80 -9.14
C THR A 295 -9.75 17.66 -8.20
N ALA A 296 -10.97 17.23 -7.89
CA ALA A 296 -11.80 17.94 -6.92
C ALA A 296 -11.13 18.03 -5.54
N LEU A 297 -11.35 19.14 -4.84
CA LEU A 297 -10.85 19.33 -3.47
C LEU A 297 -11.53 18.36 -2.51
N HIS A 298 -10.82 17.96 -1.46
CA HIS A 298 -11.35 17.07 -0.45
C HIS A 298 -12.57 17.68 0.26
N SER A 299 -13.71 16.97 0.30
CA SER A 299 -14.98 17.48 0.82
C SER A 299 -14.92 17.90 2.30
N ARG A 300 -14.00 17.32 3.09
CA ARG A 300 -13.75 17.64 4.51
C ARG A 300 -12.46 18.41 4.75
N GLY A 301 -11.83 18.97 3.71
CA GLY A 301 -10.52 19.63 3.81
C GLY A 301 -10.48 20.84 4.73
N ALA A 302 -11.60 21.55 4.91
CA ALA A 302 -11.70 22.66 5.86
C ALA A 302 -11.60 22.19 7.33
N GLU A 303 -12.08 20.98 7.61
CA GLU A 303 -12.03 20.38 8.95
C GLU A 303 -10.71 19.61 9.15
N ILE A 304 -10.37 18.77 8.17
CA ILE A 304 -9.24 17.83 8.23
C ILE A 304 -8.12 18.31 7.32
N ASN A 305 -7.16 19.00 7.90
CA ASN A 305 -5.95 19.46 7.24
C ASN A 305 -4.79 19.48 8.25
N LEU A 306 -3.58 19.60 7.72
CA LEU A 306 -2.37 19.53 8.52
C LEU A 306 -2.30 20.63 9.61
N GLU A 307 -2.72 21.85 9.29
CA GLU A 307 -2.69 22.95 10.26
C GLU A 307 -3.65 22.72 11.43
N ASN A 308 -4.86 22.24 11.16
CA ASN A 308 -5.84 21.91 12.17
C ASN A 308 -5.39 20.71 13.02
N ASP A 309 -4.80 19.68 12.41
CA ASP A 309 -4.26 18.53 13.14
C ASP A 309 -3.15 18.96 14.12
N LYS A 310 -2.22 19.81 13.69
CA LYS A 310 -1.15 20.34 14.56
C LYS A 310 -1.67 21.13 15.78
N LYS A 311 -2.83 21.76 15.67
CA LYS A 311 -3.46 22.54 16.75
C LYS A 311 -4.29 21.63 17.70
N ASN A 312 -4.59 20.41 17.30
CA ASN A 312 -5.41 19.49 18.09
C ASN A 312 -4.58 18.80 19.18
N SER A 313 -5.13 18.72 20.38
CA SER A 313 -4.52 17.95 21.48
C SER A 313 -4.40 16.45 21.17
N LYS A 314 -5.29 15.92 20.31
CA LYS A 314 -5.24 14.59 19.73
C LYS A 314 -4.73 14.70 18.26
N SER A 315 -3.48 15.13 18.06
CA SER A 315 -2.85 15.19 16.75
C SER A 315 -2.40 13.81 16.29
N VAL A 316 -2.88 13.39 15.13
CA VAL A 316 -2.45 12.14 14.48
C VAL A 316 -0.98 12.27 14.08
N LEU A 317 -0.56 13.43 13.55
CA LEU A 317 0.83 13.70 13.18
C LEU A 317 1.79 13.54 14.36
N GLU A 318 1.44 14.09 15.54
CA GLU A 318 2.31 13.96 16.72
C GLU A 318 2.40 12.51 17.20
N PHE A 319 1.35 11.72 17.02
CA PHE A 319 1.40 10.29 17.30
C PHE A 319 2.31 9.55 16.30
N TYR A 320 2.20 9.84 14.99
CA TYR A 320 3.12 9.30 13.97
C TYR A 320 4.58 9.60 14.28
N LYS A 321 4.90 10.85 14.68
CA LYS A 321 6.26 11.23 15.08
C LYS A 321 6.77 10.38 16.24
N LYS A 322 5.94 10.12 17.27
CA LYS A 322 6.30 9.27 18.42
C LYS A 322 6.58 7.82 17.98
N ILE A 323 5.70 7.23 17.16
CA ILE A 323 5.85 5.86 16.65
C ILE A 323 7.11 5.73 15.79
N LEU A 324 7.36 6.68 14.90
CA LEU A 324 8.55 6.68 14.04
C LEU A 324 9.83 6.94 14.82
N ALA A 325 9.80 7.79 15.83
CA ALA A 325 10.94 8.00 16.73
C ALA A 325 11.25 6.73 17.52
N LEU A 326 10.24 6.05 18.07
CA LEU A 326 10.41 4.75 18.73
C LEU A 326 11.04 3.74 17.75
N ARG A 327 10.49 3.61 16.55
CA ARG A 327 11.02 2.72 15.53
C ARG A 327 12.47 3.02 15.17
N ASN A 328 12.78 4.30 14.91
CA ASN A 328 14.11 4.70 14.46
C ASN A 328 15.20 4.52 15.52
N ASN A 329 14.85 4.60 16.79
CA ASN A 329 15.77 4.47 17.91
C ASN A 329 15.82 3.04 18.49
N SER A 330 14.88 2.15 18.14
CA SER A 330 14.80 0.79 18.70
C SER A 330 15.38 -0.25 17.75
N LYS A 331 16.40 -0.97 18.19
CA LYS A 331 16.89 -2.19 17.53
C LYS A 331 15.84 -3.29 17.60
N THR A 332 15.08 -3.35 18.67
CA THR A 332 14.02 -4.34 18.90
C THR A 332 12.93 -4.24 17.84
N ILE A 333 12.48 -3.02 17.51
CA ILE A 333 11.50 -2.84 16.43
C ILE A 333 12.09 -3.20 15.06
N LYS A 334 13.34 -2.82 14.78
CA LYS A 334 13.96 -3.03 13.46
C LYS A 334 14.35 -4.48 13.21
N TYR A 335 14.93 -5.14 14.20
CA TYR A 335 15.63 -6.42 14.02
C TYR A 335 15.10 -7.56 14.90
N GLY A 336 14.29 -7.25 15.92
CA GLY A 336 13.79 -8.23 16.87
C GLY A 336 12.94 -9.31 16.20
N MET A 337 12.83 -10.46 16.83
CA MET A 337 11.97 -11.56 16.40
C MET A 337 10.50 -11.22 16.67
N PHE A 338 9.65 -11.57 15.73
CA PHE A 338 8.20 -11.41 15.86
C PHE A 338 7.59 -12.59 16.62
N LYS A 339 6.58 -12.29 17.44
CA LYS A 339 5.71 -13.31 18.02
C LYS A 339 4.28 -12.77 18.10
N ASP A 340 3.33 -13.52 17.54
CA ASP A 340 1.90 -13.29 17.77
C ASP A 340 1.56 -13.71 19.22
N LEU A 341 0.95 -12.79 19.94
CA LEU A 341 0.52 -12.96 21.33
C LEU A 341 -1.00 -12.90 21.47
N THR A 342 -1.72 -12.85 20.37
CA THR A 342 -3.16 -12.65 20.36
C THR A 342 -3.87 -13.81 21.05
N ASN A 343 -4.70 -13.47 22.04
CA ASN A 343 -5.58 -14.40 22.74
C ASN A 343 -7.02 -13.91 22.59
N GLY A 344 -7.77 -14.58 21.71
CA GLY A 344 -9.15 -14.18 21.37
C GLY A 344 -9.30 -13.47 20.04
N ASN A 345 -10.49 -12.99 19.76
CA ASN A 345 -10.88 -12.32 18.50
C ASN A 345 -11.02 -10.82 18.71
N GLY A 346 -11.01 -10.07 17.63
CA GLY A 346 -11.25 -8.61 17.67
C GLY A 346 -10.09 -7.78 18.20
N CYS A 347 -8.93 -8.38 18.42
CA CYS A 347 -7.70 -7.69 18.80
C CYS A 347 -6.49 -8.26 18.06
N PHE A 348 -5.39 -7.50 18.10
CA PHE A 348 -4.08 -7.96 17.63
C PHE A 348 -3.03 -7.56 18.66
N ALA A 349 -2.43 -8.54 19.31
CA ALA A 349 -1.31 -8.36 20.23
C ALA A 349 -0.07 -9.10 19.69
N TYR A 350 1.05 -8.42 19.64
CA TYR A 350 2.30 -9.04 19.19
C TYR A 350 3.50 -8.47 19.94
N SER A 351 4.59 -9.22 19.95
CA SER A 351 5.86 -8.75 20.48
C SER A 351 6.97 -8.75 19.44
N ARG A 352 7.96 -7.90 19.72
CA ARG A 352 9.26 -7.86 19.08
C ARG A 352 10.31 -8.06 20.14
N THR A 353 11.25 -9.00 19.98
CA THR A 353 12.30 -9.28 20.96
C THR A 353 13.69 -9.24 20.33
N PHE A 354 14.59 -8.44 20.90
CA PHE A 354 15.99 -8.34 20.49
C PHE A 354 16.89 -8.27 21.74
N GLY A 355 17.76 -9.27 21.90
CA GLY A 355 18.54 -9.42 23.14
C GLY A 355 17.62 -9.61 24.34
N GLU A 356 17.78 -8.77 25.34
CA GLU A 356 16.96 -8.80 26.56
C GLU A 356 15.70 -7.93 26.48
N GLU A 357 15.59 -7.04 25.47
CA GLU A 357 14.44 -6.13 25.34
C GLU A 357 13.29 -6.79 24.57
N THR A 358 12.09 -6.65 25.10
CA THR A 358 10.84 -7.00 24.41
C THR A 358 9.93 -5.79 24.35
N ILE A 359 9.43 -5.50 23.15
CA ILE A 359 8.39 -4.49 22.94
C ILE A 359 7.12 -5.22 22.56
N THR A 360 6.05 -4.98 23.30
CA THR A 360 4.72 -5.54 23.06
C THR A 360 3.77 -4.46 22.60
N VAL A 361 3.07 -4.72 21.51
CA VAL A 361 2.05 -3.84 20.92
C VAL A 361 0.70 -4.54 21.06
N VAL A 362 -0.27 -3.85 21.62
CA VAL A 362 -1.63 -4.36 21.82
C VAL A 362 -2.59 -3.41 21.12
N CYS A 363 -3.33 -3.92 20.13
CA CYS A 363 -4.34 -3.19 19.35
C CYS A 363 -5.70 -3.81 19.61
N ASN A 364 -6.66 -3.00 20.02
CA ASN A 364 -8.05 -3.38 20.08
C ASN A 364 -8.81 -2.77 18.91
N PHE A 365 -9.84 -3.46 18.40
CA PHE A 365 -10.58 -2.99 17.24
C PHE A 365 -11.92 -2.33 17.63
N GLU A 366 -13.02 -2.66 17.03
CA GLU A 366 -14.28 -1.89 17.10
C GLU A 366 -14.95 -1.79 18.45
N LYS A 367 -14.79 -2.79 19.32
CA LYS A 367 -15.56 -2.91 20.57
C LYS A 367 -14.65 -2.86 21.77
N GLU A 368 -15.16 -2.31 22.85
CA GLU A 368 -14.50 -2.41 24.14
C GLU A 368 -14.43 -3.88 24.58
N GLN A 369 -13.24 -4.34 24.98
CA GLN A 369 -13.03 -5.73 25.39
C GLN A 369 -11.88 -5.90 26.37
N GLN A 370 -11.95 -6.98 27.16
CA GLN A 370 -10.92 -7.39 28.09
C GLN A 370 -9.82 -8.16 27.34
N ILE A 371 -8.57 -7.68 27.44
CA ILE A 371 -7.38 -8.39 26.97
C ILE A 371 -6.59 -8.87 28.19
N TYR A 372 -6.14 -10.12 28.17
CA TYR A 372 -5.48 -10.77 29.28
C TYR A 372 -4.47 -11.82 28.83
N GLY A 373 -3.69 -12.33 29.79
CA GLY A 373 -2.71 -13.40 29.55
C GLY A 373 -1.40 -12.93 28.91
N LEU A 374 -1.20 -11.60 28.85
CA LEU A 374 0.04 -11.03 28.36
C LEU A 374 1.03 -10.85 29.52
N GLN A 375 2.33 -11.00 29.23
CA GLN A 375 3.40 -10.78 30.19
C GLN A 375 3.41 -9.32 30.66
N GLU A 376 3.45 -9.07 31.96
CA GLU A 376 3.52 -7.71 32.51
C GLU A 376 4.75 -6.97 32.01
N SER A 377 4.53 -5.74 31.56
CA SER A 377 5.53 -4.87 30.93
C SER A 377 5.19 -3.42 31.21
N ALA A 378 6.19 -2.54 31.22
CA ALA A 378 6.00 -1.13 31.49
C ALA A 378 5.32 -0.43 30.30
N TYR A 379 4.28 0.34 30.57
CA TYR A 379 3.62 1.19 29.58
C TYR A 379 4.60 2.22 29.01
N HIS A 380 4.64 2.37 27.69
CA HIS A 380 5.50 3.32 27.02
C HIS A 380 4.70 4.43 26.32
N LEU A 381 3.71 4.06 25.49
CA LEU A 381 2.85 5.02 24.82
C LEU A 381 1.52 4.37 24.36
N GLY A 382 0.51 5.19 24.11
CA GLY A 382 -0.78 4.78 23.55
C GLY A 382 -1.58 5.99 23.07
N ASN A 383 -2.67 5.71 22.35
CA ASN A 383 -3.47 6.76 21.72
C ASN A 383 -4.60 7.33 22.60
N TYR A 384 -4.89 6.73 23.76
CA TYR A 384 -5.87 7.27 24.72
C TYR A 384 -5.23 8.16 25.81
N GLY A 385 -3.92 8.37 25.77
CA GLY A 385 -3.22 9.36 26.60
C GLY A 385 -3.08 9.04 28.07
N THR A 386 -3.51 7.87 28.54
CA THR A 386 -3.42 7.44 29.93
C THR A 386 -2.55 6.20 30.05
N GLU A 387 -1.66 6.20 31.05
CA GLU A 387 -0.91 5.01 31.41
C GLU A 387 -1.87 3.90 31.85
N ARG A 388 -1.58 2.66 31.43
CA ARG A 388 -2.41 1.51 31.74
C ARG A 388 -1.61 0.22 31.88
N LYS A 389 -2.20 -0.75 32.57
CA LYS A 389 -1.70 -2.12 32.60
C LYS A 389 -1.92 -2.81 31.26
N ILE A 390 -1.00 -3.71 30.89
CA ILE A 390 -1.08 -4.47 29.65
C ILE A 390 -2.30 -5.39 29.62
N ASN A 391 -2.64 -6.00 30.76
CA ASN A 391 -3.85 -6.79 30.94
C ASN A 391 -4.97 -5.90 31.48
N GLY A 392 -6.06 -5.76 30.73
CA GLY A 392 -7.15 -4.87 31.10
C GLY A 392 -8.18 -4.65 30.01
N ASN A 393 -9.08 -3.70 30.26
CA ASN A 393 -10.17 -3.37 29.37
C ASN A 393 -9.72 -2.32 28.33
N TYR A 394 -9.68 -2.66 27.06
CA TYR A 394 -9.29 -1.80 25.94
C TYR A 394 -10.50 -1.20 25.24
N LYS A 395 -10.43 0.09 24.95
CA LYS A 395 -11.47 0.85 24.26
C LYS A 395 -11.43 0.60 22.74
N PRO A 396 -12.46 1.01 21.98
CA PRO A 396 -12.46 0.92 20.53
C PRO A 396 -11.25 1.62 19.90
N TYR A 397 -10.58 0.97 18.96
CA TYR A 397 -9.37 1.46 18.28
C TYR A 397 -8.25 1.90 19.22
N GLU A 398 -8.18 1.32 20.41
CA GLU A 398 -7.10 1.60 21.34
C GLU A 398 -5.85 0.82 20.97
N VAL A 399 -4.72 1.53 20.97
CA VAL A 399 -3.40 0.91 20.89
C VAL A 399 -2.57 1.33 22.09
N ALA A 400 -1.84 0.36 22.66
CA ALA A 400 -0.85 0.60 23.69
C ALA A 400 0.43 -0.19 23.40
N VAL A 401 1.56 0.44 23.68
CA VAL A 401 2.91 -0.11 23.50
C VAL A 401 3.57 -0.22 24.85
N TYR A 402 4.18 -1.38 25.09
CA TYR A 402 4.85 -1.72 26.34
C TYR A 402 6.29 -2.13 26.09
N ILE A 403 7.18 -1.82 27.03
CA ILE A 403 8.58 -2.23 26.99
C ILE A 403 8.87 -3.06 28.24
N GLY A 404 9.44 -4.23 28.05
CA GLY A 404 9.79 -5.17 29.11
C GLY A 404 11.08 -5.93 28.80
N SER A 405 11.49 -6.79 29.71
CA SER A 405 12.62 -7.69 29.51
C SER A 405 12.13 -9.07 29.06
N ARG A 406 12.98 -9.79 28.28
CA ARG A 406 12.73 -11.16 27.84
C ARG A 406 12.49 -12.12 29.02
N ASN A 407 13.14 -11.86 30.15
CA ASN A 407 13.14 -12.69 31.36
C ASN A 407 12.38 -12.01 32.50
N GLY A 408 11.26 -11.35 32.19
CA GLY A 408 10.41 -10.80 33.26
C GLY A 408 9.97 -11.89 34.24
N GLN A 409 10.75 -12.11 35.28
CA GLN A 409 10.35 -12.71 36.53
C GLN A 409 9.86 -11.64 37.49
#